data_b6e9a3c2943a18ba8fdfb6a5c07682a6
#
_entry.id   b6e9a3c2943a18ba8fdfb6a5c07682a6
#
_cell.length_a   1.000
_cell.length_b   1.000
_cell.length_c   1.000
_cell.angle_alpha   90.00
_cell.angle_beta   90.00
_cell.angle_gamma   90.00
#
_symmetry.space_group_name_H-M   'P 1'
#
loop_
_entity.id
_entity.type
_entity.pdbx_description
1 polymer ?
#
loop_
_entity_poly.entity_id
_entity_poly.type
_entity_poly.pdbx_seq_one_letter_code
_entity_poly.pdbx_strand_id
1 'polypeptide(L)'
;MQKSKKLTLSSSHDLDRQTMECFPGWGGPYRNQFYWFSGVLLILSGILGLIGNTVNLVVLIKTELKKVVFYNLLASLACYDIIFILSYGARIGYESLTCQPATNLFHYVTDSLLQFSYIGSVYSTIAISFERCMGLMFPLVR
;
A
#
# COMPACT_ATOMS: atom_id res chain seq x y z
N MET A 1 -45.05 24.51 12.52
CA MET A 1 -43.63 24.86 12.66
C MET A 1 -42.78 23.85 13.43
N GLN A 2 -43.35 22.89 14.17
CA GLN A 2 -42.64 21.85 14.97
C GLN A 2 -42.21 20.61 14.15
N LYS A 3 -42.87 20.33 13.02
CA LYS A 3 -42.57 19.12 12.19
C LYS A 3 -41.28 19.22 11.42
N SER A 4 -40.83 20.44 11.05
CA SER A 4 -39.58 20.66 10.31
C SER A 4 -38.33 20.49 11.17
N LYS A 5 -38.37 20.84 12.46
CA LYS A 5 -37.25 20.69 13.39
C LYS A 5 -36.93 19.22 13.74
N LYS A 6 -37.95 18.34 13.75
CA LYS A 6 -37.76 16.91 14.02
C LYS A 6 -37.10 16.19 12.85
N LEU A 7 -37.35 16.60 11.61
CA LEU A 7 -36.73 15.98 10.41
C LEU A 7 -35.25 16.34 10.30
N THR A 8 -34.84 17.55 10.61
CA THR A 8 -33.44 17.98 10.58
C THR A 8 -32.60 17.35 11.70
N LEU A 9 -33.21 17.15 12.88
CA LEU A 9 -32.52 16.52 14.02
C LEU A 9 -32.29 14.99 13.79
N SER A 10 -33.25 14.32 13.16
CA SER A 10 -33.10 12.91 12.77
C SER A 10 -32.00 12.71 11.71
N SER A 11 -31.92 13.63 10.73
CA SER A 11 -30.91 13.58 9.69
C SER A 11 -29.49 13.79 10.22
N SER A 12 -29.28 14.66 11.20
CA SER A 12 -27.95 14.87 11.79
C SER A 12 -27.50 13.68 12.65
N HIS A 13 -28.44 13.05 13.36
CA HIS A 13 -28.15 11.89 14.21
C HIS A 13 -27.88 10.63 13.37
N ASP A 14 -28.52 10.50 12.21
CA ASP A 14 -28.30 9.43 11.26
C ASP A 14 -26.98 9.64 10.50
N LEU A 15 -26.60 10.89 10.21
CA LEU A 15 -25.31 11.24 9.60
C LEU A 15 -24.15 10.95 10.58
N ASP A 16 -24.31 11.31 11.86
CA ASP A 16 -23.32 10.99 12.90
C ASP A 16 -23.18 9.49 13.13
N ARG A 17 -24.28 8.74 13.03
CA ARG A 17 -24.24 7.27 13.13
C ARG A 17 -23.55 6.64 11.92
N GLN A 18 -23.79 7.13 10.70
CA GLN A 18 -23.12 6.67 9.50
C GLN A 18 -21.63 7.00 9.51
N THR A 19 -21.22 8.18 10.00
CA THR A 19 -19.81 8.53 10.15
C THR A 19 -19.10 7.70 11.21
N MET A 20 -19.80 7.29 12.29
CA MET A 20 -19.26 6.35 13.29
C MET A 20 -19.10 4.92 12.73
N GLU A 21 -19.97 4.49 11.81
CA GLU A 21 -19.86 3.18 11.16
C GLU A 21 -18.73 3.13 10.12
N CYS A 22 -18.38 4.28 9.50
CA CYS A 22 -17.25 4.39 8.57
C CYS A 22 -15.89 4.13 9.22
N PHE A 23 -15.77 4.38 10.52
CA PHE A 23 -14.55 4.15 11.26
C PHE A 23 -14.80 3.20 12.45
N PRO A 24 -14.89 1.87 12.23
CA PRO A 24 -15.20 0.90 13.29
C PRO A 24 -14.16 0.81 14.41
N GLY A 25 -13.26 1.78 14.51
CA GLY A 25 -12.20 1.90 15.52
C GLY A 25 -12.43 2.92 16.64
N TRP A 26 -13.50 3.72 16.58
CA TRP A 26 -13.68 4.89 17.50
C TRP A 26 -14.32 4.56 18.85
N GLY A 27 -14.26 3.32 19.30
CA GLY A 27 -14.96 2.82 20.48
C GLY A 27 -14.16 2.69 21.79
N GLY A 28 -13.00 3.36 21.97
CA GLY A 28 -12.27 3.31 23.24
C GLY A 28 -11.00 4.18 23.26
N PRO A 29 -10.63 4.78 24.44
CA PRO A 29 -9.56 5.78 24.53
C PRO A 29 -8.17 5.25 24.11
N TYR A 30 -7.84 3.98 24.39
CA TYR A 30 -6.55 3.37 24.01
C TYR A 30 -6.52 2.91 22.55
N ARG A 31 -7.65 2.48 22.00
CA ARG A 31 -7.76 1.99 20.63
C ARG A 31 -7.56 3.12 19.63
N ASN A 32 -8.07 4.31 19.93
CA ASN A 32 -7.94 5.49 19.08
C ASN A 32 -6.47 5.93 18.91
N GLN A 33 -5.69 5.96 19.97
CA GLN A 33 -4.27 6.32 19.91
C GLN A 33 -3.45 5.33 19.08
N PHE A 34 -3.73 4.02 19.20
CA PHE A 34 -3.04 3.00 18.43
C PHE A 34 -3.34 3.10 16.92
N TYR A 35 -4.59 3.37 16.55
CA TYR A 35 -4.97 3.55 15.13
C TYR A 35 -4.35 4.80 14.51
N TRP A 36 -4.33 5.92 15.23
CA TRP A 36 -3.67 7.13 14.76
C TRP A 36 -2.16 6.92 14.58
N PHE A 37 -1.51 6.31 15.55
CA PHE A 37 -0.08 6.05 15.50
C PHE A 37 0.28 5.08 14.36
N SER A 38 -0.43 3.98 14.23
CA SER A 38 -0.20 3.01 13.15
C SER A 38 -0.54 3.60 11.77
N GLY A 39 -1.60 4.38 11.64
CA GLY A 39 -1.98 5.05 10.39
C GLY A 39 -0.92 6.06 9.93
N VAL A 40 -0.43 6.90 10.83
CA VAL A 40 0.65 7.87 10.52
C VAL A 40 1.93 7.14 10.11
N LEU A 41 2.34 6.11 10.85
CA LEU A 41 3.52 5.31 10.49
C LEU A 41 3.38 4.65 9.11
N LEU A 42 2.19 4.15 8.79
CA LEU A 42 1.91 3.50 7.52
C LEU A 42 1.97 4.48 6.35
N ILE A 43 1.43 5.69 6.51
CA ILE A 43 1.52 6.76 5.51
C ILE A 43 2.97 7.19 5.32
N LEU A 44 3.71 7.45 6.40
CA LEU A 44 5.11 7.86 6.33
C LEU A 44 5.98 6.78 5.67
N SER A 45 5.82 5.52 6.05
CA SER A 45 6.56 4.40 5.44
C SER A 45 6.20 4.22 3.97
N GLY A 46 4.94 4.42 3.58
CA GLY A 46 4.49 4.39 2.20
C GLY A 46 5.13 5.49 1.34
N ILE A 47 5.16 6.72 1.85
CA ILE A 47 5.81 7.86 1.15
C ILE A 47 7.32 7.61 0.99
N LEU A 48 8.01 7.22 2.06
CA LEU A 48 9.44 6.92 2.03
C LEU A 48 9.74 5.76 1.09
N GLY A 49 8.94 4.70 1.12
CA GLY A 49 9.04 3.55 0.21
C GLY A 49 8.84 3.96 -1.24
N LEU A 50 7.84 4.78 -1.54
CA LEU A 50 7.58 5.26 -2.90
C LEU A 50 8.75 6.11 -3.43
N ILE A 51 9.26 7.04 -2.63
CA ILE A 51 10.40 7.88 -3.00
C ILE A 51 11.65 7.00 -3.20
N GLY A 52 11.97 6.14 -2.25
CA GLY A 52 13.15 5.27 -2.31
C GLY A 52 13.14 4.33 -3.52
N ASN A 53 12.03 3.66 -3.78
CA ASN A 53 11.91 2.76 -4.92
C ASN A 53 11.91 3.50 -6.26
N THR A 54 11.32 4.70 -6.32
CA THR A 54 11.37 5.53 -7.54
C THR A 54 12.79 6.02 -7.82
N VAL A 55 13.51 6.51 -6.82
CA VAL A 55 14.91 6.93 -6.98
C VAL A 55 15.79 5.75 -7.41
N ASN A 56 15.63 4.60 -6.76
CA ASN A 56 16.35 3.38 -7.11
C ASN A 56 16.08 2.99 -8.58
N LEU A 57 14.84 2.98 -9.01
CA LEU A 57 14.45 2.66 -10.39
C LEU A 57 15.06 3.65 -11.40
N VAL A 58 15.00 4.96 -11.11
CA VAL A 58 15.58 6.00 -11.99
C VAL A 58 17.10 5.84 -12.12
N VAL A 59 17.79 5.57 -11.03
CA VAL A 59 19.25 5.34 -11.04
C VAL A 59 19.59 4.11 -11.86
N LEU A 60 18.86 3.00 -11.65
CA LEU A 60 19.07 1.74 -12.39
C LEU A 60 18.82 1.88 -13.90
N ILE A 61 17.81 2.66 -14.29
CA ILE A 61 17.50 2.90 -15.72
C ILE A 61 18.60 3.75 -16.38
N LYS A 62 19.14 4.74 -15.65
CA LYS A 62 20.18 5.65 -16.18
C LYS A 62 21.56 5.00 -16.27
N THR A 63 21.84 4.01 -15.44
CA THR A 63 23.13 3.32 -15.43
C THR A 63 23.21 2.34 -16.60
N GLU A 64 24.30 2.34 -17.36
CA GLU A 64 24.53 1.43 -18.50
C GLU A 64 24.67 -0.05 -18.10
N LEU A 65 24.53 -0.34 -16.83
CA LEU A 65 24.66 -1.69 -16.23
C LEU A 65 23.45 -2.62 -16.49
N LYS A 66 22.55 -2.24 -17.40
CA LYS A 66 21.32 -3.00 -17.78
C LYS A 66 21.58 -4.44 -18.23
N LYS A 67 22.81 -4.79 -18.55
CA LYS A 67 23.18 -6.13 -19.03
C LYS A 67 23.39 -7.16 -17.91
N VAL A 68 23.41 -6.73 -16.66
CA VAL A 68 23.63 -7.62 -15.51
C VAL A 68 22.27 -8.06 -14.93
N VAL A 69 22.05 -9.35 -14.82
CA VAL A 69 20.81 -9.97 -14.30
C VAL A 69 20.41 -9.37 -12.95
N PHE A 70 21.38 -9.12 -12.08
CA PHE A 70 21.17 -8.51 -10.76
C PHE A 70 20.45 -7.15 -10.83
N TYR A 71 20.81 -6.27 -11.77
CA TYR A 71 20.17 -4.96 -11.91
C TYR A 71 18.73 -5.07 -12.40
N ASN A 72 18.47 -6.06 -13.28
CA ASN A 72 17.11 -6.31 -13.75
C ASN A 72 16.20 -6.82 -12.61
N LEU A 73 16.73 -7.70 -11.74
CA LEU A 73 16.00 -8.16 -10.56
C LEU A 73 15.72 -7.02 -9.56
N LEU A 74 16.70 -6.14 -9.37
CA LEU A 74 16.54 -4.99 -8.47
C LEU A 74 15.50 -3.99 -9.03
N ALA A 75 15.51 -3.76 -10.34
CA ALA A 75 14.51 -2.92 -11.01
C ALA A 75 13.10 -3.54 -10.92
N SER A 76 12.98 -4.84 -11.12
CA SER A 76 11.71 -5.56 -10.95
C SER A 76 11.16 -5.45 -9.53
N LEU A 77 12.02 -5.61 -8.52
CA LEU A 77 11.67 -5.45 -7.12
C LEU A 77 11.10 -4.04 -6.86
N ALA A 78 11.80 -2.99 -7.30
CA ALA A 78 11.34 -1.62 -7.14
C ALA A 78 9.99 -1.36 -7.84
N CYS A 79 9.74 -1.96 -9.01
CA CYS A 79 8.46 -1.89 -9.69
C CYS A 79 7.34 -2.56 -8.89
N TYR A 80 7.56 -3.76 -8.37
CA TYR A 80 6.57 -4.46 -7.54
C TYR A 80 6.23 -3.69 -6.28
N ASP A 81 7.22 -3.11 -5.60
CA ASP A 81 7.01 -2.31 -4.40
C ASP A 81 6.21 -1.03 -4.68
N ILE A 82 6.48 -0.36 -5.81
CA ILE A 82 5.69 0.81 -6.25
C ILE A 82 4.24 0.41 -6.52
N ILE A 83 4.00 -0.68 -7.26
CA ILE A 83 2.65 -1.17 -7.55
C ILE A 83 1.92 -1.52 -6.26
N PHE A 84 2.60 -2.18 -5.32
CA PHE A 84 2.05 -2.52 -4.01
C PHE A 84 1.60 -1.28 -3.24
N ILE A 85 2.46 -0.28 -3.10
CA ILE A 85 2.17 0.96 -2.35
C ILE A 85 1.01 1.72 -2.99
N LEU A 86 0.99 1.85 -4.32
CA LEU A 86 -0.08 2.54 -5.03
C LEU A 86 -1.42 1.81 -4.92
N SER A 87 -1.44 0.49 -5.08
CA SER A 87 -2.66 -0.32 -4.97
C SER A 87 -3.23 -0.28 -3.55
N TYR A 88 -2.36 -0.38 -2.54
CA TYR A 88 -2.76 -0.30 -1.14
C TYR A 88 -3.29 1.09 -0.77
N GLY A 89 -2.61 2.15 -1.20
CA GLY A 89 -3.05 3.53 -1.00
C GLY A 89 -4.38 3.83 -1.70
N ALA A 90 -4.57 3.35 -2.93
CA ALA A 90 -5.82 3.49 -3.67
C ALA A 90 -6.99 2.78 -2.95
N ARG A 91 -6.75 1.58 -2.41
CA ARG A 91 -7.74 0.84 -1.64
C ARG A 91 -8.16 1.60 -0.39
N ILE A 92 -7.20 2.01 0.46
CA ILE A 92 -7.50 2.77 1.68
C ILE A 92 -8.21 4.09 1.35
N GLY A 93 -7.75 4.81 0.32
CA GLY A 93 -8.38 6.04 -0.13
C GLY A 93 -9.84 5.82 -0.54
N TYR A 94 -10.11 4.76 -1.31
CA TYR A 94 -11.48 4.43 -1.72
C TYR A 94 -12.39 4.09 -0.54
N GLU A 95 -11.94 3.21 0.36
CA GLU A 95 -12.71 2.81 1.56
C GLU A 95 -12.99 4.02 2.47
N SER A 96 -12.02 4.93 2.61
CA SER A 96 -12.17 6.17 3.40
C SER A 96 -13.15 7.17 2.78
N LEU A 97 -13.23 7.24 1.45
CA LEU A 97 -14.10 8.18 0.75
C LEU A 97 -15.55 7.66 0.60
N THR A 98 -15.71 6.36 0.42
CA THR A 98 -17.04 5.78 0.11
C THR A 98 -17.77 5.26 1.33
N CYS A 99 -17.06 5.06 2.45
CA CYS A 99 -17.62 4.46 3.68
C CYS A 99 -18.31 3.11 3.43
N GLN A 100 -18.01 2.44 2.35
CA GLN A 100 -18.56 1.13 2.01
C GLN A 100 -17.44 0.11 1.85
N PRO A 101 -17.59 -1.10 2.41
CA PRO A 101 -16.71 -2.19 2.05
C PRO A 101 -16.82 -2.39 0.53
N ALA A 102 -15.70 -2.26 -0.16
CA ALA A 102 -15.70 -2.32 -1.60
C ALA A 102 -16.07 -3.73 -2.08
N THR A 103 -17.32 -3.91 -2.49
CA THR A 103 -17.82 -5.12 -3.15
C THR A 103 -17.76 -5.02 -4.69
N ASN A 104 -17.14 -3.95 -5.19
CA ASN A 104 -17.13 -3.59 -6.61
C ASN A 104 -15.90 -4.17 -7.33
N LEU A 105 -15.96 -4.18 -8.66
CA LEU A 105 -14.85 -4.56 -9.56
C LEU A 105 -13.50 -3.94 -9.15
N PHE A 106 -13.53 -2.70 -8.67
CA PHE A 106 -12.35 -1.99 -8.15
C PHE A 106 -11.63 -2.75 -7.02
N HIS A 107 -12.37 -3.36 -6.09
CA HIS A 107 -11.80 -4.15 -5.00
C HIS A 107 -11.10 -5.41 -5.54
N TYR A 108 -11.74 -6.14 -6.44
CA TYR A 108 -11.13 -7.33 -7.02
C TYR A 108 -9.85 -7.01 -7.79
N VAL A 109 -9.84 -5.89 -8.55
CA VAL A 109 -8.66 -5.45 -9.29
C VAL A 109 -7.53 -5.04 -8.34
N THR A 110 -7.83 -4.24 -7.32
CA THR A 110 -6.82 -3.79 -6.33
C THR A 110 -6.28 -4.94 -5.51
N ASP A 111 -7.11 -5.88 -5.08
CA ASP A 111 -6.67 -7.07 -4.35
C ASP A 111 -5.78 -7.98 -5.23
N SER A 112 -6.14 -8.17 -6.49
CA SER A 112 -5.33 -8.94 -7.43
C SER A 112 -3.95 -8.29 -7.65
N LEU A 113 -3.90 -6.95 -7.79
CA LEU A 113 -2.65 -6.20 -7.91
C LEU A 113 -1.80 -6.28 -6.64
N LEU A 114 -2.42 -6.21 -5.46
CA LEU A 114 -1.74 -6.37 -4.17
C LEU A 114 -1.11 -7.75 -4.05
N GLN A 115 -1.86 -8.81 -4.35
CA GLN A 115 -1.36 -10.19 -4.29
C GLN A 115 -0.23 -10.41 -5.30
N PHE A 116 -0.41 -9.95 -6.54
CA PHE A 116 0.59 -10.07 -7.59
C PHE A 116 1.89 -9.35 -7.22
N SER A 117 1.80 -8.10 -6.76
CA SER A 117 2.98 -7.30 -6.40
C SER A 117 3.68 -7.85 -5.16
N TYR A 118 2.93 -8.33 -4.16
CA TYR A 118 3.49 -8.96 -2.96
C TYR A 118 4.30 -10.22 -3.33
N ILE A 119 3.69 -11.13 -4.10
CA ILE A 119 4.34 -12.36 -4.54
C ILE A 119 5.58 -12.02 -5.39
N GLY A 120 5.46 -11.07 -6.33
CA GLY A 120 6.56 -10.62 -7.18
C GLY A 120 7.74 -10.04 -6.38
N SER A 121 7.47 -9.23 -5.35
CA SER A 121 8.48 -8.66 -4.46
C SER A 121 9.20 -9.75 -3.66
N VAL A 122 8.47 -10.71 -3.09
CA VAL A 122 9.06 -11.85 -2.35
C VAL A 122 9.97 -12.69 -3.26
N TYR A 123 9.49 -13.07 -4.44
CA TYR A 123 10.31 -13.85 -5.38
C TYR A 123 11.54 -13.10 -5.86
N SER A 124 11.42 -11.79 -6.14
CA SER A 124 12.56 -10.95 -6.53
C SER A 124 13.60 -10.87 -5.41
N THR A 125 13.18 -10.73 -4.17
CA THR A 125 14.07 -10.71 -3.00
C THR A 125 14.82 -12.02 -2.83
N ILE A 126 14.14 -13.17 -2.99
CA ILE A 126 14.75 -14.50 -2.94
C ILE A 126 15.76 -14.65 -4.07
N ALA A 127 15.41 -14.27 -5.30
CA ALA A 127 16.28 -14.36 -6.47
C ALA A 127 17.56 -13.50 -6.30
N ILE A 128 17.42 -12.27 -5.79
CA ILE A 128 18.53 -11.37 -5.48
C ILE A 128 19.46 -12.01 -4.44
N SER A 129 18.89 -12.56 -3.37
CA SER A 129 19.65 -13.22 -2.31
C SER A 129 20.40 -14.43 -2.81
N PHE A 130 19.76 -15.23 -3.67
CA PHE A 130 20.36 -16.40 -4.30
C PHE A 130 21.51 -16.01 -5.25
N GLU A 131 21.31 -14.99 -6.09
CA GLU A 131 22.37 -14.51 -7.00
C GLU A 131 23.59 -13.99 -6.24
N ARG A 132 23.36 -13.28 -5.13
CA ARG A 132 24.44 -12.84 -4.24
C ARG A 132 25.18 -14.01 -3.60
N CYS A 133 24.47 -15.01 -3.12
CA CYS A 133 25.05 -16.23 -2.54
C CYS A 133 25.91 -16.97 -3.56
N MET A 134 25.38 -17.19 -4.77
CA MET A 134 26.11 -17.85 -5.84
C MET A 134 27.36 -17.07 -6.28
N GLY A 135 27.29 -15.75 -6.35
CA GLY A 135 28.43 -14.90 -6.67
C GLY A 135 29.56 -14.95 -5.64
N LEU A 136 29.20 -15.18 -4.35
CA LEU A 136 30.20 -15.37 -3.29
C LEU A 136 30.80 -16.79 -3.27
N MET A 137 29.99 -17.79 -3.56
CA MET A 137 30.44 -19.19 -3.54
C MET A 137 31.30 -19.57 -4.76
N PHE A 138 31.05 -18.97 -5.92
CA PHE A 138 31.74 -19.29 -7.18
C PHE A 138 32.38 -18.05 -7.81
N PRO A 139 33.40 -17.43 -7.18
CA PRO A 139 34.01 -16.20 -7.72
C PRO A 139 34.82 -16.43 -9.00
N LEU A 140 35.16 -17.67 -9.32
CA LEU A 140 36.03 -18.05 -10.47
C LEU A 140 35.23 -18.43 -11.74
N VAL A 141 33.92 -18.47 -11.71
CA VAL A 141 33.06 -18.92 -12.84
C VAL A 141 32.45 -17.74 -13.60
N ARG A 142 32.85 -16.53 -13.30
CA ARG A 142 32.24 -15.32 -13.90
C ARG A 142 33.22 -14.60 -14.83
#